data_e0b87faeb0ee22a4d716c45325480d04
#
_entry.id   e0b87faeb0ee22a4d716c45325480d04
#
_cell.length_a   1.000
_cell.length_b   1.000
_cell.length_c   1.000
_cell.angle_alpha   90.00
_cell.angle_beta   90.00
_cell.angle_gamma   90.00
#
_symmetry.space_group_name_H-M   'P 1'
#
loop_
_entity.id
_entity.type
_entity.pdbx_description
1 polymer ?
#
loop_
_entity_poly.entity_id
_entity_poly.type
_entity_poly.pdbx_seq_one_letter_code
_entity_poly.pdbx_strand_id
1 'polypeptide(L)' 'MVVKVNYYGEVLKLNKVNDDLWISNAIDEDVCLIFQCYEGVWDRGYYTLDEIENF' A
#
# COMPACT_ATOMS: atom_id res chain seq x y z
N MET A 1 -9.06 8.80 -2.62
CA MET A 1 -9.32 8.76 -1.17
C MET A 1 -8.05 8.39 -0.44
N VAL A 2 -7.77 9.06 0.65
CA VAL A 2 -6.61 8.78 1.51
C VAL A 2 -7.12 8.48 2.91
N VAL A 3 -6.66 7.39 3.50
CA VAL A 3 -6.94 7.06 4.88
C VAL A 3 -5.63 6.90 5.64
N LYS A 4 -5.66 7.20 6.94
CA LYS A 4 -4.51 6.99 7.82
C LYS A 4 -4.75 5.73 8.64
N VAL A 5 -3.74 4.88 8.70
CA VAL A 5 -3.79 3.65 9.49
C VAL A 5 -2.56 3.57 10.38
N ASN A 6 -2.72 2.92 11.54
CA ASN A 6 -1.60 2.62 12.41
C ASN A 6 -1.12 1.21 12.09
N TYR A 7 0.12 1.12 11.63
CA TYR A 7 0.72 -0.14 11.22
C TYR A 7 2.03 -0.33 11.99
N TYR A 8 1.99 -1.22 12.97
CA TYR A 8 3.15 -1.51 13.83
C TYR A 8 3.77 -0.26 14.44
N GLY A 9 2.93 0.65 14.95
CA GLY A 9 3.37 1.88 15.60
C GLY A 9 3.66 3.04 14.66
N GLU A 10 3.58 2.84 13.35
CA GLU A 10 3.75 3.90 12.37
C GLU A 10 2.42 4.29 11.75
N VAL A 11 2.24 5.59 11.53
CA VAL A 11 1.04 6.09 10.85
C VAL A 11 1.32 6.12 9.35
N LEU A 12 0.60 5.29 8.62
CA LEU A 12 0.70 5.24 7.17
C LEU A 12 -0.49 5.93 6.52
N LYS A 13 -0.23 6.61 5.42
CA LYS A 13 -1.27 7.17 4.57
C LYS A 13 -1.48 6.19 3.42
N LEU A 14 -2.69 5.66 3.31
CA LEU A 14 -3.03 4.74 2.22
C LEU A 14 -3.83 5.49 1.17
N ASN A 15 -3.36 5.41 -0.06
CA ASN A 15 -4.04 5.97 -1.22
C ASN A 15 -4.80 4.86 -1.94
N LYS A 16 -6.09 5.07 -2.11
CA LYS A 16 -6.93 4.13 -2.86
C LYS A 16 -6.68 4.32 -4.35
N VAL A 17 -6.16 3.28 -5.00
CA VAL A 17 -5.98 3.27 -6.44
C VAL A 17 -7.25 2.79 -7.14
N ASN A 18 -7.83 1.71 -6.62
CA ASN A 18 -9.13 1.19 -7.04
C ASN A 18 -9.72 0.38 -5.87
N ASP A 19 -10.86 -0.25 -6.06
CA ASP A 19 -11.53 -0.98 -5.00
C ASP A 19 -10.71 -2.15 -4.45
N ASP A 20 -9.75 -2.65 -5.21
CA ASP A 20 -8.95 -3.82 -4.86
C ASP A 20 -7.49 -3.48 -4.56
N LEU A 21 -7.11 -2.20 -4.60
CA LEU A 21 -5.70 -1.83 -4.47
C LEU A 21 -5.53 -0.52 -3.67
N TRP A 22 -4.75 -0.60 -2.61
CA TRP A 22 -4.33 0.55 -1.82
C TRP A 22 -2.81 0.57 -1.72
N ILE A 23 -2.21 1.74 -1.84
CA ILE A 23 -0.76 1.92 -1.77
C ILE A 23 -0.43 2.97 -0.71
N SER A 24 0.51 2.64 0.19
CA SER A 24 0.94 3.57 1.22
C SER A 24 1.94 4.61 0.67
N ASN A 25 2.14 5.68 1.44
CA ASN A 25 3.33 6.52 1.27
C ASN A 25 4.58 5.66 1.55
N ALA A 26 5.73 6.16 1.09
CA ALA A 26 6.99 5.46 1.33
C ALA A 26 7.26 5.34 2.83
N ILE A 27 7.53 4.14 3.29
CA ILE A 27 7.82 3.83 4.69
C ILE A 27 9.32 3.74 4.96
N ASP A 28 10.12 3.59 3.90
CA ASP A 28 11.56 3.60 3.95
C ASP A 28 12.03 3.99 2.54
N GLU A 29 12.92 4.94 2.42
CA GLU A 29 13.43 5.49 1.16
C GLU A 29 12.43 5.41 -0.01
N ASP A 30 12.39 4.28 -0.71
CA ASP A 30 11.53 4.07 -1.87
C ASP A 30 10.59 2.85 -1.72
N VAL A 31 10.45 2.32 -0.51
CA VAL A 31 9.63 1.12 -0.26
C VAL A 31 8.26 1.54 0.24
N CYS A 32 7.22 1.04 -0.41
CA CYS A 32 5.83 1.26 -0.03
C CYS A 32 5.16 -0.06 0.36
N LEU A 33 4.12 0.04 1.18
CA LEU A 33 3.29 -1.09 1.53
C LEU A 33 2.06 -1.09 0.63
N ILE A 34 1.77 -2.24 0.05
CA ILE A 34 0.62 -2.41 -0.84
C ILE A 34 -0.37 -3.37 -0.21
N PHE A 35 -1.64 -3.01 -0.24
CA PHE A 35 -2.74 -3.90 0.11
C PHE A 35 -3.55 -4.18 -1.15
N GLN A 36 -3.63 -5.45 -1.52
CA GLN A 36 -4.36 -5.93 -2.68
C GLN A 36 -5.44 -6.90 -2.27
N CYS A 37 -6.61 -6.77 -2.89
CA CYS A 37 -7.68 -7.75 -2.77
C CYS A 37 -7.67 -8.65 -4.01
N TYR A 38 -7.60 -9.94 -3.78
CA TYR A 38 -7.65 -10.93 -4.84
C TYR A 38 -8.65 -12.02 -4.45
N GLU A 39 -9.70 -12.15 -5.24
CA GLU A 39 -10.79 -13.10 -4.99
C GLU A 39 -11.38 -12.98 -3.57
N GLY A 40 -11.57 -11.74 -3.11
CA GLY A 40 -12.15 -11.46 -1.79
C GLY A 40 -11.18 -11.58 -0.63
N VAL A 41 -9.92 -11.89 -0.88
CA VAL A 41 -8.88 -12.00 0.14
C VAL A 41 -7.91 -10.84 0.01
N TRP A 42 -7.73 -10.11 1.11
CA TRP A 42 -6.76 -9.01 1.17
C TRP A 42 -5.39 -9.54 1.55
N ASP A 43 -4.41 -9.18 0.76
CA ASP A 43 -3.01 -9.53 0.99
C ASP A 43 -2.18 -8.25 1.05
N ARG A 44 -0.98 -8.35 1.60
CA ARG A 44 -0.08 -7.21 1.72
C ARG A 44 1.32 -7.60 1.27
N GLY A 45 2.06 -6.61 0.79
CA GLY A 45 3.45 -6.81 0.39
C GLY A 45 4.21 -5.50 0.41
N TYR A 46 5.53 -5.60 0.43
CA TYR A 46 6.43 -4.46 0.34
C TYR A 46 6.98 -4.39 -1.06
N TYR A 47 6.85 -3.22 -1.68
CA TYR A 47 7.28 -3.01 -3.06
C TYR A 47 8.03 -1.71 -3.18
N THR A 48 9.06 -1.69 -4.02
CA THR A 48 9.77 -0.45 -4.34
C THR A 48 8.93 0.39 -5.30
N LEU A 49 9.26 1.68 -5.39
CA LEU A 49 8.58 2.58 -6.32
C LEU A 49 8.71 2.09 -7.77
N ASP A 50 9.88 1.54 -8.12
CA ASP A 50 10.09 0.98 -9.47
C ASP A 50 9.16 -0.19 -9.75
N GLU A 51 8.98 -1.08 -8.77
CA GLU A 51 8.05 -2.21 -8.91
C GLU A 51 6.61 -1.73 -9.03
N ILE A 52 6.24 -0.68 -8.30
CA ILE A 52 4.89 -0.11 -8.34
C ILE A 52 4.58 0.48 -9.71
N GLU A 53 5.54 1.12 -10.34
CA GLU A 53 5.36 1.69 -11.69
C GLU A 53 5.01 0.63 -12.73
N ASN A 54 5.38 -0.62 -12.49
CA ASN A 54 5.13 -1.73 -13.39
C ASN A 54 3.88 -2.55 -13.03
N PHE A 55 3.07 -2.03 -12.13
CA PHE A 55 1.83 -2.71 -11.73
C PHE A 55 0.76 -2.66 -12.80
#